data_aecc7643355b63d95994e269175a3314
#
_entry.id   aecc7643355b63d95994e269175a3314
#
_cell.length_a   1.000
_cell.length_b   1.000
_cell.length_c   1.000
_cell.angle_alpha   90.00
_cell.angle_beta   90.00
_cell.angle_gamma   90.00
#
_symmetry.space_group_name_H-M   'P 1'
#
loop_
_entity.id
_entity.type
_entity.pdbx_description
1 polymer ?
#
loop_
_entity_poly.entity_id
_entity_poly.type
_entity_poly.pdbx_seq_one_letter_code
_entity_poly.pdbx_strand_id
1 'polypeptide(L)'
;MNSSDLISVIIPVYNVEKYVGSCLESVCNQTYKNLDIIIVDDGSKDSSNKICEDYALKDSRIRIIHKNNAGLGLARNTGLEHVKGKYVAFIDSDDFVAANYIEAMLNGIKRSNADTCYA
;
A
#
# COMPACT_ATOMS: atom_id res chain seq x y z
N MET A 1 -0.35 -21.63 -8.32
CA MET A 1 0.14 -20.31 -7.87
C MET A 1 0.85 -20.44 -6.55
N ASN A 2 1.98 -19.83 -6.40
CA ASN A 2 2.71 -19.81 -5.15
C ASN A 2 2.21 -18.64 -4.28
N SER A 3 1.50 -18.95 -3.19
CA SER A 3 0.93 -17.95 -2.29
C SER A 3 1.95 -17.40 -1.30
N SER A 4 3.21 -17.82 -1.38
CA SER A 4 4.25 -17.35 -0.46
C SER A 4 5.03 -16.14 -0.98
N ASP A 5 4.81 -15.71 -2.23
CA ASP A 5 5.50 -14.53 -2.76
C ASP A 5 5.08 -13.29 -1.98
N LEU A 6 6.06 -12.52 -1.51
CA LEU A 6 5.78 -11.27 -0.81
C LEU A 6 5.44 -10.19 -1.84
N ILE A 7 4.37 -9.46 -1.58
CA ILE A 7 3.95 -8.34 -2.43
C ILE A 7 4.05 -7.06 -1.61
N SER A 8 4.81 -6.09 -2.12
CA SER A 8 4.88 -4.76 -1.52
C SER A 8 3.74 -3.90 -2.05
N VAL A 9 2.99 -3.30 -1.14
CA VAL A 9 1.88 -2.40 -1.48
C VAL A 9 2.26 -1.00 -1.05
N ILE A 10 2.34 -0.08 -2.01
CA ILE A 10 2.73 1.31 -1.73
C ILE A 10 1.49 2.17 -1.71
N ILE A 11 1.29 2.88 -0.61
CA ILE A 11 0.13 3.75 -0.40
C ILE A 11 0.63 5.15 -0.07
N PRO A 12 0.68 6.07 -1.06
CA PRO A 12 1.02 7.47 -0.78
C PRO A 12 -0.13 8.15 -0.04
N VAL A 13 0.20 8.92 0.98
CA VAL A 13 -0.81 9.57 1.83
C VAL A 13 -0.49 11.07 1.93
N TYR A 14 -1.48 11.90 1.62
CA TYR A 14 -1.39 13.34 1.84
C TYR A 14 -2.78 13.92 2.07
N ASN A 15 -3.05 14.34 3.31
CA ASN A 15 -4.30 15.02 3.69
C ASN A 15 -5.56 14.27 3.23
N VAL A 16 -5.65 12.98 3.56
CA VAL A 16 -6.76 12.10 3.17
C VAL A 16 -7.46 11.51 4.40
N GLU A 17 -7.55 12.27 5.49
CA GLU A 17 -8.07 11.75 6.75
C GLU A 17 -9.49 11.17 6.63
N LYS A 18 -10.29 11.64 5.66
CA LYS A 18 -11.64 11.12 5.46
C LYS A 18 -11.68 9.77 4.77
N TYR A 19 -10.60 9.38 4.10
CA TYR A 19 -10.59 8.21 3.21
C TYR A 19 -9.56 7.16 3.59
N VAL A 20 -8.45 7.56 4.23
CA VAL A 20 -7.33 6.65 4.44
C VAL A 20 -7.69 5.46 5.31
N GLY A 21 -8.59 5.64 6.28
CA GLY A 21 -9.03 4.53 7.13
C GLY A 21 -9.69 3.42 6.33
N SER A 22 -10.60 3.78 5.43
CA SER A 22 -11.27 2.80 4.55
C SER A 22 -10.27 2.11 3.62
N CYS A 23 -9.31 2.88 3.09
CA CYS A 23 -8.26 2.32 2.25
C CYS A 23 -7.46 1.27 3.01
N LEU A 24 -6.95 1.62 4.18
CA LEU A 24 -6.11 0.72 4.98
C LEU A 24 -6.90 -0.51 5.43
N GLU A 25 -8.17 -0.34 5.81
CA GLU A 25 -9.02 -1.46 6.18
C GLU A 25 -9.14 -2.45 5.03
N SER A 26 -9.36 -1.96 3.81
CA SER A 26 -9.49 -2.82 2.64
C SER A 26 -8.18 -3.54 2.29
N VAL A 27 -7.04 -2.91 2.53
CA VAL A 27 -5.73 -3.52 2.27
C VAL A 27 -5.40 -4.58 3.33
N CYS A 28 -5.67 -4.26 4.60
CA CYS A 28 -5.41 -5.21 5.69
C CYS A 28 -6.27 -6.46 5.60
N ASN A 29 -7.46 -6.34 4.98
CA ASN A 29 -8.41 -7.45 4.86
C ASN A 29 -8.34 -8.18 3.53
N GLN A 30 -7.26 -8.01 2.76
CA GLN A 30 -7.09 -8.74 1.51
C GLN A 30 -7.02 -10.26 1.74
N THR A 31 -7.55 -11.02 0.80
CA THR A 31 -7.47 -12.49 0.85
C THR A 31 -6.02 -12.97 0.73
N TYR A 32 -5.19 -12.25 -0.02
CA TYR A 32 -3.77 -12.53 -0.10
C TYR A 32 -3.09 -11.93 1.13
N LYS A 33 -2.43 -12.76 1.93
CA LYS A 33 -1.95 -12.34 3.26
C LYS A 33 -0.49 -11.92 3.32
N ASN A 34 0.35 -12.40 2.39
CA ASN A 34 1.79 -12.13 2.45
C ASN A 34 2.12 -10.77 1.83
N LEU A 35 1.82 -9.72 2.58
CA LEU A 35 1.96 -8.33 2.13
C LEU A 35 2.99 -7.57 2.96
N ASP A 36 3.72 -6.68 2.28
CA ASP A 36 4.57 -5.66 2.88
C ASP A 36 3.91 -4.32 2.56
N ILE A 37 3.22 -3.74 3.53
CA ILE A 37 2.41 -2.54 3.31
C ILE A 37 3.25 -1.31 3.67
N ILE A 38 3.54 -0.50 2.65
CA ILE A 38 4.40 0.68 2.80
C ILE A 38 3.54 1.93 2.64
N ILE A 39 3.33 2.65 3.73
CA ILE A 39 2.63 3.93 3.71
C ILE A 39 3.67 5.03 3.63
N VAL A 40 3.55 5.91 2.64
CA VAL A 40 4.42 7.07 2.52
C VAL A 40 3.59 8.31 2.84
N ASP A 41 3.80 8.87 4.02
CA ASP A 41 3.13 10.09 4.43
C ASP A 41 3.91 11.29 3.88
N ASP A 42 3.34 11.96 2.91
CA ASP A 42 3.97 13.08 2.19
C ASP A 42 3.72 14.41 2.90
N GLY A 43 3.95 14.43 4.20
CA GLY A 43 3.84 15.65 4.99
C GLY A 43 2.40 16.05 5.32
N SER A 44 1.52 15.08 5.58
CA SER A 44 0.13 15.37 5.93
C SER A 44 0.03 16.30 7.14
N LYS A 45 -0.87 17.27 7.06
CA LYS A 45 -1.12 18.24 8.13
C LYS A 45 -2.42 17.97 8.87
N ASP A 46 -3.20 17.01 8.41
CA ASP A 46 -4.44 16.59 9.04
C ASP A 46 -4.22 15.33 9.89
N SER A 47 -5.28 14.57 10.19
CA SER A 47 -5.20 13.38 11.02
C SER A 47 -4.79 12.12 10.24
N SER A 48 -4.43 12.23 8.96
CA SER A 48 -4.04 11.07 8.14
C SER A 48 -2.93 10.27 8.79
N ASN A 49 -1.89 10.95 9.27
CA ASN A 49 -0.74 10.30 9.90
C ASN A 49 -1.15 9.51 11.14
N LYS A 50 -2.00 10.10 11.97
CA LYS A 50 -2.47 9.44 13.20
C LYS A 50 -3.26 8.17 12.87
N ILE A 51 -4.12 8.24 11.86
CA ILE A 51 -4.90 7.09 11.42
C ILE A 51 -3.98 5.98 10.93
N CYS A 52 -2.97 6.34 10.13
CA CYS A 52 -1.98 5.37 9.64
C CYS A 52 -1.22 4.71 10.79
N GLU A 53 -0.81 5.49 11.79
CA GLU A 53 -0.10 4.96 12.95
C GLU A 53 -0.97 3.99 13.74
N ASP A 54 -2.26 4.30 13.90
CA ASP A 54 -3.19 3.42 14.60
C ASP A 54 -3.31 2.07 13.87
N TYR A 55 -3.38 2.08 12.54
CA TYR A 55 -3.41 0.84 11.76
C TYR A 55 -2.09 0.07 11.86
N ALA A 56 -0.96 0.77 11.88
CA ALA A 56 0.34 0.12 12.02
C ALA A 56 0.49 -0.61 13.35
N LEU A 57 -0.14 -0.10 14.40
CA LEU A 57 -0.15 -0.77 15.70
C LEU A 57 -0.96 -2.07 15.67
N LYS A 58 -1.97 -2.16 14.81
CA LYS A 58 -2.85 -3.32 14.69
C LYS A 58 -2.34 -4.36 13.71
N ASP A 59 -1.54 -3.94 12.74
CA ASP A 59 -1.05 -4.82 11.67
C ASP A 59 0.44 -4.63 11.48
N SER A 60 1.22 -5.62 11.89
CA SER A 60 2.69 -5.55 11.88
C SER A 60 3.28 -5.52 10.47
N ARG A 61 2.49 -5.78 9.43
CA ARG A 61 2.95 -5.71 8.05
C ARG A 61 3.09 -4.27 7.56
N ILE A 62 2.51 -3.30 8.29
CA ILE A 62 2.50 -1.88 7.88
C ILE A 62 3.78 -1.20 8.36
N ARG A 63 4.45 -0.52 7.43
CA ARG A 63 5.58 0.36 7.70
C ARG A 63 5.22 1.76 7.21
N ILE A 64 5.53 2.77 8.00
CA ILE A 64 5.22 4.15 7.65
C ILE A 64 6.51 4.93 7.44
N ILE A 65 6.60 5.63 6.31
CA ILE A 65 7.71 6.50 6.00
C ILE A 65 7.18 7.93 5.97
N HIS A 66 7.75 8.77 6.80
CA HIS A 66 7.37 10.19 6.85
C HIS A 66 8.37 11.00 6.04
N LYS A 67 7.86 11.92 5.22
CA LYS A 67 8.72 12.79 4.43
C LYS A 67 8.07 14.16 4.31
N ASN A 68 8.87 15.15 3.94
CA ASN A 68 8.35 16.49 3.64
C ASN A 68 7.54 16.46 2.36
N ASN A 69 6.49 17.27 2.31
CA ASN A 69 5.61 17.31 1.14
C ASN A 69 6.42 17.65 -0.12
N ALA A 70 6.33 16.78 -1.11
CA ALA A 70 7.05 16.95 -2.38
C ALA A 70 6.24 16.43 -3.56
N GLY A 71 5.02 15.96 -3.32
CA GLY A 71 4.11 15.51 -4.36
C GLY A 71 3.99 14.00 -4.48
N LEU A 72 2.92 13.58 -5.11
CA LEU A 72 2.52 12.18 -5.22
C LEU A 72 3.57 11.32 -5.94
N GLY A 73 4.15 11.84 -7.03
CA GLY A 73 5.16 11.11 -7.78
C GLY A 73 6.39 10.79 -6.95
N LEU A 74 6.88 11.75 -6.16
CA LEU A 74 8.03 11.54 -5.30
C LEU A 74 7.69 10.63 -4.13
N ALA A 75 6.45 10.68 -3.63
CA ALA A 75 6.00 9.77 -2.59
C ALA A 75 6.03 8.32 -3.07
N ARG A 76 5.58 8.07 -4.31
CA ARG A 76 5.64 6.73 -4.91
C ARG A 76 7.08 6.26 -5.06
N ASN A 77 7.98 7.14 -5.52
CA ASN A 77 9.40 6.82 -5.66
C ASN A 77 10.02 6.47 -4.31
N THR A 78 9.67 7.21 -3.26
CA THR A 78 10.15 6.90 -1.91
C THR A 78 9.70 5.51 -1.49
N GLY A 79 8.43 5.16 -1.76
CA GLY A 79 7.93 3.83 -1.47
C GLY A 79 8.72 2.75 -2.21
N LEU A 80 9.02 2.98 -3.49
CA LEU A 80 9.79 2.03 -4.29
C LEU A 80 11.18 1.77 -3.73
N GLU A 81 11.80 2.74 -3.09
CA GLU A 81 13.12 2.56 -2.47
C GLU A 81 13.08 1.59 -1.27
N HIS A 82 11.91 1.31 -0.73
CA HIS A 82 11.75 0.50 0.47
C HIS A 82 11.07 -0.84 0.22
N VAL A 83 10.83 -1.20 -1.04
CA VAL A 83 10.14 -2.47 -1.36
C VAL A 83 11.00 -3.67 -1.00
N LYS A 84 10.35 -4.69 -0.46
CA LYS A 84 10.97 -5.98 -0.13
C LYS A 84 10.32 -7.12 -0.92
N GLY A 85 9.16 -6.87 -1.50
CA GLY A 85 8.39 -7.90 -2.18
C GLY A 85 8.91 -8.21 -3.57
N LYS A 86 8.52 -9.35 -4.07
CA LYS A 86 8.80 -9.77 -5.44
C LYS A 86 7.99 -8.95 -6.45
N TYR A 87 6.79 -8.53 -6.05
CA TYR A 87 5.89 -7.72 -6.87
C TYR A 87 5.54 -6.45 -6.12
N VAL A 88 5.15 -5.41 -6.84
CA VAL A 88 4.78 -4.11 -6.28
C VAL A 88 3.39 -3.74 -6.78
N ALA A 89 2.53 -3.29 -5.86
CA ALA A 89 1.23 -2.73 -6.19
C ALA A 89 1.13 -1.32 -5.62
N PHE A 90 0.52 -0.42 -6.39
CA PHE A 90 0.22 0.94 -5.92
C PHE A 90 -1.28 1.05 -5.66
N ILE A 91 -1.65 1.60 -4.51
CA ILE A 91 -3.05 1.82 -4.15
C ILE A 91 -3.18 3.26 -3.69
N ASP A 92 -4.10 4.01 -4.28
CA ASP A 92 -4.36 5.39 -3.89
C ASP A 92 -5.06 5.43 -2.52
N SER A 93 -4.61 6.34 -1.66
CA SER A 93 -5.09 6.39 -0.27
C SER A 93 -6.52 6.88 -0.11
N ASP A 94 -7.12 7.45 -1.16
CA ASP A 94 -8.54 7.86 -1.17
C ASP A 94 -9.46 6.80 -1.76
N ASP A 95 -8.92 5.63 -2.10
CA ASP A 95 -9.68 4.51 -2.65
C ASP A 95 -9.78 3.37 -1.64
N PHE A 96 -10.66 2.43 -1.91
CA PHE A 96 -10.69 1.15 -1.23
C PHE A 96 -10.79 0.06 -2.29
N VAL A 97 -10.33 -1.14 -1.96
CA VAL A 97 -10.22 -2.22 -2.94
C VAL A 97 -10.99 -3.46 -2.49
N ALA A 98 -11.43 -4.25 -3.46
CA ALA A 98 -12.14 -5.50 -3.17
C ALA A 98 -11.21 -6.46 -2.41
N ALA A 99 -11.81 -7.36 -1.62
CA ALA A 99 -11.05 -8.27 -0.76
C ALA A 99 -10.07 -9.15 -1.53
N ASN A 100 -10.35 -9.48 -2.78
CA ASN A 100 -9.50 -10.32 -3.62
C ASN A 100 -8.66 -9.54 -4.63
N TYR A 101 -8.52 -8.21 -4.45
CA TYR A 101 -7.88 -7.34 -5.43
C TYR A 101 -6.42 -7.74 -5.69
N ILE A 102 -5.64 -7.90 -4.62
CA ILE A 102 -4.21 -8.26 -4.72
C ILE A 102 -4.05 -9.67 -5.33
N GLU A 103 -4.86 -10.60 -4.90
CA GLU A 103 -4.81 -11.97 -5.42
C GLU A 103 -5.12 -12.01 -6.91
N ALA A 104 -6.14 -11.26 -7.36
CA ALA A 104 -6.51 -11.17 -8.76
C ALA A 104 -5.38 -10.54 -9.59
N MET A 105 -4.75 -9.48 -9.06
CA MET A 105 -3.60 -8.85 -9.71
C MET A 105 -2.45 -9.82 -9.86
N LEU A 106 -2.13 -10.57 -8.81
CA LEU A 106 -1.03 -11.53 -8.84
C LEU A 106 -1.29 -12.61 -9.88
N ASN A 107 -2.52 -13.12 -9.96
CA ASN A 107 -2.88 -14.11 -10.97
C ASN A 107 -2.71 -13.55 -12.39
N GLY A 108 -3.08 -12.29 -12.60
CA GLY A 108 -2.88 -11.61 -13.89
C GLY A 108 -1.40 -11.46 -14.25
N ILE A 109 -0.56 -11.08 -13.30
CA ILE A 109 0.87 -10.94 -13.49
C ILE A 109 1.50 -12.29 -13.88
N LYS A 110 1.15 -13.34 -13.16
CA LYS A 110 1.71 -14.67 -13.42
C LYS A 110 1.32 -15.21 -14.79
N ARG A 111 0.09 -14.92 -15.24
CA ARG A 111 -0.35 -15.34 -16.57
C ARG A 111 0.34 -14.56 -17.67
N SER A 112 0.67 -13.30 -17.45
CA SER A 112 1.25 -12.42 -18.45
C SER A 112 2.77 -12.32 -18.37
N ASN A 113 3.41 -12.96 -17.38
CA ASN A 113 4.85 -12.86 -17.11
C ASN A 113 5.31 -11.45 -16.79
N ALA A 114 4.43 -10.61 -16.27
CA ALA A 114 4.79 -9.27 -15.84
C ALA A 114 5.37 -9.30 -14.42
N ASP A 115 6.26 -8.36 -14.11
CA ASP A 115 6.89 -8.27 -12.78
C ASP A 115 6.24 -7.21 -11.91
N THR A 116 5.45 -6.30 -12.48
CA THR A 116 4.86 -5.17 -11.77
C THR A 116 3.43 -4.96 -12.23
N CYS A 117 2.57 -4.53 -11.30
CA CYS A 117 1.21 -4.17 -11.62
C CYS A 117 0.86 -2.90 -10.87
N TYR A 118 0.25 -1.93 -11.54
CA TYR A 118 -0.16 -0.66 -10.96
C TYR A 118 -1.68 -0.62 -10.80
N ALA A 119 -2.12 -0.17 -9.62
CA ALA A 119 -3.54 -0.02 -9.31
C ALA A 119 -3.98 1.42 -9.51
#